data_aaeb7ac5a451d39bf3ecb34872b2fcf9
#
_entry.id   aaeb7ac5a451d39bf3ecb34872b2fcf9
#
_cell.length_a   1.000
_cell.length_b   1.000
_cell.length_c   1.000
_cell.angle_alpha   90.00
_cell.angle_beta   90.00
_cell.angle_gamma   90.00
#
_symmetry.space_group_name_H-M   'P 1'
#
loop_
_entity.id
_entity.type
_entity.pdbx_description
1 polymer ?
#
loop_
_entity_poly.entity_id
_entity_poly.type
_entity_poly.pdbx_seq_one_letter_code
_entity_poly.pdbx_strand_id
1 'polypeptide(L)'
;ESDTTIDATGLSVSPGFINMLSWGYGTLMEDGRALSDLMQGVTLEIFGEGRSPGPYYEDGKLISFGDAMNKLEQSGVSVNVASFLGAATTRILEVGYENRDASDSEMKRMKAIVKKSMEEGAMGIGSSLIYAPGDYASTNELIELSKSASEHGGMYISHMRNEGKTLLEALQEIITIAREADIPAEIYHLKASREPNWYKLDEVIKRVEEVRSEGLEITADIYTYNASSTGLTGVIPTWVQEGGREAWINRMK
;
A
#
# COMPACT_ATOMS: atom_id res chain seq x y z
N GLU A 1 -35.85 -20.30 12.94
CA GLU A 1 -35.30 -20.78 14.23
C GLU A 1 -33.79 -20.97 14.01
N SER A 2 -32.98 -20.58 15.01
CA SER A 2 -31.50 -20.70 14.95
C SER A 2 -31.06 -21.93 15.74
N ASP A 3 -30.14 -22.70 15.19
CA ASP A 3 -29.59 -23.89 15.87
C ASP A 3 -28.63 -23.51 17.03
N THR A 4 -28.18 -22.23 17.05
CA THR A 4 -27.25 -21.74 18.08
C THR A 4 -27.62 -20.32 18.50
N THR A 5 -27.64 -20.08 19.80
CA THR A 5 -27.82 -18.74 20.38
C THR A 5 -26.54 -18.38 21.18
N ILE A 6 -26.01 -17.20 20.93
CA ILE A 6 -24.86 -16.65 21.69
C ILE A 6 -25.43 -15.53 22.58
N ASP A 7 -25.21 -15.64 23.89
CA ASP A 7 -25.54 -14.56 24.84
C ASP A 7 -24.46 -13.48 24.74
N ALA A 8 -24.82 -12.33 24.21
CA ALA A 8 -23.97 -11.15 24.07
C ALA A 8 -24.34 -10.03 25.07
N THR A 9 -25.05 -10.36 26.17
CA THR A 9 -25.42 -9.38 27.20
C THR A 9 -24.22 -8.62 27.72
N GLY A 10 -24.23 -7.29 27.58
CA GLY A 10 -23.14 -6.42 28.01
C GLY A 10 -21.93 -6.37 27.05
N LEU A 11 -22.02 -7.01 25.89
CA LEU A 11 -21.02 -6.99 24.83
C LEU A 11 -21.51 -6.18 23.63
N SER A 12 -20.57 -5.72 22.81
CA SER A 12 -20.86 -5.16 21.49
C SER A 12 -20.64 -6.24 20.42
N VAL A 13 -21.54 -6.28 19.43
CA VAL A 13 -21.39 -7.15 18.26
C VAL A 13 -21.00 -6.27 17.07
N SER A 14 -19.91 -6.61 16.40
CA SER A 14 -19.41 -5.90 15.22
C SER A 14 -19.11 -6.88 14.08
N PRO A 15 -19.05 -6.41 12.82
CA PRO A 15 -18.38 -7.16 11.76
C PRO A 15 -16.92 -7.45 12.16
N GLY A 16 -16.30 -8.44 11.51
CA GLY A 16 -14.87 -8.66 11.64
C GLY A 16 -14.05 -7.44 11.18
N PHE A 17 -12.94 -7.19 11.86
CA PHE A 17 -12.09 -6.05 11.53
C PHE A 17 -11.29 -6.29 10.24
N ILE A 18 -10.94 -5.20 9.58
CA ILE A 18 -10.10 -5.19 8.37
C ILE A 18 -8.73 -4.63 8.76
N ASN A 19 -7.67 -5.42 8.57
CA ASN A 19 -6.30 -4.94 8.63
C ASN A 19 -5.94 -4.37 7.26
N MET A 20 -6.07 -3.03 7.11
CA MET A 20 -5.87 -2.33 5.84
C MET A 20 -4.41 -2.32 5.38
N LEU A 21 -3.46 -2.61 6.28
CA LEU A 21 -2.03 -2.65 5.97
C LEU A 21 -1.40 -3.87 6.63
N SER A 22 -1.32 -4.96 5.88
CA SER A 22 -0.62 -6.17 6.31
C SER A 22 0.62 -6.43 5.44
N TRP A 23 1.70 -6.82 6.08
CA TRP A 23 2.90 -7.37 5.45
C TRP A 23 2.95 -8.90 5.58
N GLY A 24 1.80 -9.51 5.89
CA GLY A 24 1.63 -10.89 6.30
C GLY A 24 1.82 -11.93 5.19
N TYR A 25 1.92 -11.56 3.90
CA TYR A 25 1.96 -12.55 2.82
C TYR A 25 2.98 -13.68 3.04
N GLY A 26 4.25 -13.33 3.31
CA GLY A 26 5.30 -14.32 3.54
C GLY A 26 5.05 -15.19 4.77
N THR A 27 4.62 -14.60 5.87
CA THR A 27 4.32 -15.31 7.12
C THR A 27 3.10 -16.20 7.00
N LEU A 28 2.09 -15.79 6.24
CA LEU A 28 0.91 -16.62 5.94
C LEU A 28 1.24 -17.81 5.04
N MET A 29 2.22 -17.67 4.16
CA MET A 29 2.74 -18.80 3.37
C MET A 29 3.47 -19.85 4.25
N GLU A 30 4.05 -19.44 5.39
CA GLU A 30 4.71 -20.32 6.36
C GLU A 30 3.70 -20.89 7.37
N ASP A 31 2.77 -20.05 7.85
CA ASP A 31 1.73 -20.41 8.82
C ASP A 31 0.41 -19.68 8.50
N GLY A 32 -0.44 -20.34 7.73
CA GLY A 32 -1.73 -19.78 7.30
C GLY A 32 -2.78 -19.57 8.40
N ARG A 33 -2.48 -19.90 9.66
CA ARG A 33 -3.46 -19.80 10.76
C ARG A 33 -3.82 -18.35 11.13
N ALA A 34 -2.95 -17.37 10.85
CA ALA A 34 -3.16 -15.94 11.15
C ALA A 34 -3.64 -15.68 12.60
N LEU A 35 -3.10 -16.42 13.59
CA LEU A 35 -3.64 -16.41 14.95
C LEU A 35 -3.57 -15.04 15.63
N SER A 36 -2.53 -14.23 15.34
CA SER A 36 -2.41 -12.88 15.90
C SER A 36 -3.58 -11.98 15.49
N ASP A 37 -4.00 -12.09 14.25
CA ASP A 37 -5.07 -11.29 13.66
C ASP A 37 -6.44 -11.83 14.05
N LEU A 38 -6.67 -13.13 13.89
CA LEU A 38 -7.95 -13.77 14.24
C LEU A 38 -8.32 -13.59 15.72
N MET A 39 -7.34 -13.72 16.64
CA MET A 39 -7.57 -13.56 18.06
C MET A 39 -7.90 -12.12 18.46
N GLN A 40 -7.67 -11.16 17.58
CA GLN A 40 -8.08 -9.75 17.74
C GLN A 40 -9.34 -9.40 16.94
N GLY A 41 -9.97 -10.38 16.29
CA GLY A 41 -11.19 -10.21 15.52
C GLY A 41 -10.97 -9.69 14.09
N VAL A 42 -9.74 -9.70 13.59
CA VAL A 42 -9.43 -9.39 12.18
C VAL A 42 -9.85 -10.58 11.31
N THR A 43 -10.64 -10.32 10.28
CA THR A 43 -11.14 -11.35 9.36
C THR A 43 -10.75 -11.12 7.91
N LEU A 44 -10.12 -9.96 7.62
CA LEU A 44 -9.58 -9.61 6.31
C LEU A 44 -8.24 -8.90 6.47
N GLU A 45 -7.21 -9.38 5.77
CA GLU A 45 -5.92 -8.74 5.65
C GLU A 45 -5.73 -8.19 4.23
N ILE A 46 -5.23 -6.97 4.11
CA ILE A 46 -4.98 -6.30 2.84
C ILE A 46 -3.48 -6.03 2.70
N PHE A 47 -2.91 -6.48 1.57
CA PHE A 47 -1.51 -6.30 1.22
C PHE A 47 -1.33 -5.18 0.19
N GLY A 48 -0.06 -4.85 -0.13
CA GLY A 48 0.27 -4.03 -1.28
C GLY A 48 0.79 -2.63 -0.96
N GLU A 49 1.19 -2.35 0.29
CA GLU A 49 1.89 -1.12 0.63
C GLU A 49 3.24 -1.05 -0.09
N GLY A 50 3.27 -0.35 -1.22
CA GLY A 50 4.43 -0.20 -2.08
C GLY A 50 4.86 -1.45 -2.83
N ARG A 51 4.83 -2.61 -2.19
CA ARG A 51 5.08 -3.92 -2.80
C ARG A 51 3.90 -4.85 -2.58
N SER A 52 3.61 -5.66 -3.59
CA SER A 52 2.54 -6.65 -3.56
C SER A 52 3.08 -8.09 -3.63
N PRO A 53 2.26 -9.10 -3.29
CA PRO A 53 2.60 -10.51 -3.45
C PRO A 53 3.10 -10.90 -4.85
N GLY A 54 2.55 -10.26 -5.86
CA GLY A 54 2.94 -10.37 -7.27
C GLY A 54 2.69 -9.06 -8.00
N PRO A 55 3.15 -8.95 -9.29
CA PRO A 55 3.96 -9.92 -10.00
C PRO A 55 5.46 -9.92 -9.61
N TYR A 56 6.13 -11.05 -9.83
CA TYR A 56 7.57 -11.18 -9.60
C TYR A 56 8.16 -12.30 -10.50
N TYR A 57 9.49 -12.33 -10.65
CA TYR A 57 10.17 -13.43 -11.33
C TYR A 57 10.61 -14.51 -10.34
N GLU A 58 10.30 -15.77 -10.67
CA GLU A 58 10.73 -16.98 -9.97
C GLU A 58 11.32 -17.94 -11.02
N ASP A 59 12.58 -18.30 -10.89
CA ASP A 59 13.30 -19.17 -11.84
C ASP A 59 13.17 -18.72 -13.31
N GLY A 60 13.20 -17.41 -13.56
CA GLY A 60 13.09 -16.81 -14.89
C GLY A 60 11.68 -16.77 -15.47
N LYS A 61 10.67 -17.27 -14.76
CA LYS A 61 9.26 -17.21 -15.13
C LYS A 61 8.57 -16.09 -14.38
N LEU A 62 7.78 -15.28 -15.07
CA LEU A 62 6.93 -14.29 -14.44
C LEU A 62 5.75 -14.99 -13.75
N ILE A 63 5.66 -14.82 -12.44
CA ILE A 63 4.49 -15.16 -11.63
C ILE A 63 3.60 -13.91 -11.61
N SER A 64 2.37 -14.04 -12.08
CA SER A 64 1.44 -12.90 -12.13
C SER A 64 0.90 -12.53 -10.74
N PHE A 65 0.18 -11.40 -10.65
CA PHE A 65 -0.50 -11.01 -9.42
C PHE A 65 -1.51 -12.09 -8.98
N GLY A 66 -2.35 -12.54 -9.91
CA GLY A 66 -3.34 -13.59 -9.63
C GLY A 66 -2.71 -14.94 -9.26
N ASP A 67 -1.61 -15.35 -9.94
CA ASP A 67 -0.89 -16.57 -9.58
C ASP A 67 -0.34 -16.51 -8.15
N ALA A 68 0.18 -15.36 -7.71
CA ALA A 68 0.68 -15.19 -6.36
C ALA A 68 -0.43 -15.28 -5.31
N MET A 69 -1.58 -14.66 -5.58
CA MET A 69 -2.75 -14.75 -4.69
C MET A 69 -3.33 -16.18 -4.66
N ASN A 70 -3.38 -16.87 -5.80
CA ASN A 70 -3.78 -18.28 -5.87
C ASN A 70 -2.84 -19.21 -5.10
N LYS A 71 -1.53 -18.95 -5.10
CA LYS A 71 -0.58 -19.71 -4.27
C LYS A 71 -0.92 -19.60 -2.79
N LEU A 72 -1.26 -18.39 -2.32
CA LEU A 72 -1.63 -18.17 -0.93
C LEU A 72 -2.96 -18.88 -0.59
N GLU A 73 -3.97 -18.77 -1.45
CA GLU A 73 -5.24 -19.48 -1.26
C GLU A 73 -5.03 -20.99 -1.17
N GLN A 74 -4.22 -21.57 -2.06
CA GLN A 74 -3.92 -23.01 -2.08
C GLN A 74 -3.11 -23.47 -0.87
N SER A 75 -2.31 -22.60 -0.23
CA SER A 75 -1.60 -22.94 1.01
C SER A 75 -2.54 -23.09 2.20
N GLY A 76 -3.74 -22.55 2.11
CA GLY A 76 -4.76 -22.57 3.15
C GLY A 76 -4.51 -21.52 4.22
N VAL A 77 -5.31 -20.44 4.17
CA VAL A 77 -5.25 -19.34 5.14
C VAL A 77 -6.57 -19.20 5.87
N SER A 78 -6.52 -18.82 7.15
CA SER A 78 -7.70 -18.73 8.01
C SER A 78 -8.43 -17.37 7.95
N VAL A 79 -7.81 -16.35 7.37
CA VAL A 79 -8.38 -15.01 7.12
C VAL A 79 -8.71 -14.84 5.65
N ASN A 80 -9.65 -13.96 5.33
CA ASN A 80 -9.75 -13.48 3.95
C ASN A 80 -8.55 -12.59 3.63
N VAL A 81 -8.17 -12.56 2.35
CA VAL A 81 -7.04 -11.74 1.88
C VAL A 81 -7.42 -10.98 0.62
N ALA A 82 -6.91 -9.76 0.52
CA ALA A 82 -6.97 -8.95 -0.68
C ALA A 82 -5.63 -8.21 -0.85
N SER A 83 -5.38 -7.63 -2.01
CA SER A 83 -4.14 -6.87 -2.21
C SER A 83 -4.33 -5.75 -3.21
N PHE A 84 -3.66 -4.63 -2.95
CA PHE A 84 -3.30 -3.66 -3.97
C PHE A 84 -2.10 -4.18 -4.78
N LEU A 85 -1.97 -3.71 -6.02
CA LEU A 85 -0.72 -3.82 -6.73
C LEU A 85 0.25 -2.76 -6.21
N GLY A 86 1.42 -3.16 -5.76
CA GLY A 86 2.43 -2.23 -5.29
C GLY A 86 3.03 -1.40 -6.44
N ALA A 87 3.03 -0.08 -6.32
CA ALA A 87 3.67 0.80 -7.31
C ALA A 87 5.16 0.49 -7.44
N ALA A 88 5.86 0.25 -6.32
CA ALA A 88 7.25 -0.18 -6.34
C ALA A 88 7.45 -1.57 -6.98
N THR A 89 6.45 -2.45 -6.94
CA THR A 89 6.51 -3.75 -7.65
C THR A 89 6.63 -3.53 -9.16
N THR A 90 5.79 -2.67 -9.74
CA THR A 90 5.85 -2.36 -11.18
C THR A 90 7.17 -1.70 -11.56
N ARG A 91 7.65 -0.79 -10.69
CA ARG A 91 8.91 -0.08 -10.90
C ARG A 91 10.11 -1.03 -10.84
N ILE A 92 10.17 -1.95 -9.87
CA ILE A 92 11.25 -2.94 -9.75
C ILE A 92 11.34 -3.81 -11.00
N LEU A 93 10.21 -4.21 -11.57
CA LEU A 93 10.19 -5.06 -12.77
C LEU A 93 10.69 -4.34 -14.02
N GLU A 94 10.46 -3.04 -14.15
CA GLU A 94 10.69 -2.31 -15.40
C GLU A 94 11.88 -1.33 -15.33
N VAL A 95 12.08 -0.67 -14.19
CA VAL A 95 13.13 0.34 -13.97
C VAL A 95 14.23 -0.19 -13.05
N GLY A 96 13.88 -1.11 -12.14
CA GLY A 96 14.79 -1.58 -11.10
C GLY A 96 14.85 -0.61 -9.91
N TYR A 97 16.06 -0.50 -9.33
CA TYR A 97 16.33 0.35 -8.17
C TYR A 97 17.07 1.65 -8.55
N GLU A 98 16.95 2.09 -9.79
CA GLU A 98 17.59 3.31 -10.26
C GLU A 98 16.76 4.54 -9.86
N ASN A 99 17.44 5.58 -9.37
CA ASN A 99 16.83 6.85 -9.02
C ASN A 99 16.71 7.75 -10.26
N ARG A 100 15.78 7.44 -11.12
CA ARG A 100 15.44 8.17 -12.35
C ARG A 100 13.97 8.00 -12.69
N ASP A 101 13.45 8.86 -13.51
CA ASP A 101 12.13 8.66 -14.10
C ASP A 101 12.08 7.42 -15.00
N ALA A 102 10.91 6.80 -15.08
CA ALA A 102 10.64 5.77 -16.07
C ALA A 102 10.63 6.38 -17.47
N SER A 103 11.25 5.71 -18.45
CA SER A 103 11.10 6.09 -19.85
C SER A 103 9.68 5.79 -20.34
N ASP A 104 9.27 6.40 -21.46
CA ASP A 104 7.93 6.17 -22.05
C ASP A 104 7.66 4.68 -22.30
N SER A 105 8.68 3.93 -22.71
CA SER A 105 8.56 2.49 -22.96
C SER A 105 8.41 1.69 -21.67
N GLU A 106 9.11 2.05 -20.60
CA GLU A 106 8.97 1.45 -19.27
C GLU A 106 7.60 1.79 -18.69
N MET A 107 7.18 3.06 -18.74
CA MET A 107 5.86 3.49 -18.29
C MET A 107 4.74 2.71 -19.01
N LYS A 108 4.85 2.52 -20.32
CA LYS A 108 3.88 1.72 -21.07
C LYS A 108 3.79 0.28 -20.57
N ARG A 109 4.93 -0.35 -20.22
CA ARG A 109 4.94 -1.71 -19.66
C ARG A 109 4.42 -1.75 -18.23
N MET A 110 4.77 -0.76 -17.39
CA MET A 110 4.24 -0.62 -16.04
C MET A 110 2.69 -0.50 -16.05
N LYS A 111 2.14 0.32 -16.95
CA LYS A 111 0.68 0.44 -17.13
C LYS A 111 0.05 -0.87 -17.59
N ALA A 112 0.72 -1.65 -18.43
CA ALA A 112 0.24 -2.98 -18.83
C ALA A 112 0.23 -3.97 -17.65
N ILE A 113 1.22 -3.89 -16.76
CA ILE A 113 1.24 -4.67 -15.51
C ILE A 113 0.06 -4.26 -14.61
N VAL A 114 -0.19 -2.96 -14.45
CA VAL A 114 -1.36 -2.47 -13.68
C VAL A 114 -2.65 -3.06 -14.25
N LYS A 115 -2.90 -2.85 -15.54
CA LYS A 115 -4.10 -3.38 -16.19
C LYS A 115 -4.27 -4.87 -15.95
N LYS A 116 -3.22 -5.66 -16.17
CA LYS A 116 -3.26 -7.12 -15.97
C LYS A 116 -3.57 -7.49 -14.53
N SER A 117 -2.95 -6.82 -13.55
CA SER A 117 -3.20 -7.08 -12.13
C SER A 117 -4.62 -6.70 -11.72
N MET A 118 -5.18 -5.62 -12.27
CA MET A 118 -6.58 -5.24 -12.04
C MET A 118 -7.53 -6.30 -12.60
N GLU A 119 -7.27 -6.82 -13.81
CA GLU A 119 -8.04 -7.93 -14.41
C GLU A 119 -7.94 -9.21 -13.56
N GLU A 120 -6.87 -9.38 -12.78
CA GLU A 120 -6.63 -10.50 -11.88
C GLU A 120 -7.13 -10.26 -10.43
N GLY A 121 -7.82 -9.13 -10.17
CA GLY A 121 -8.48 -8.84 -8.91
C GLY A 121 -7.71 -7.95 -7.94
N ALA A 122 -6.69 -7.22 -8.39
CA ALA A 122 -6.07 -6.18 -7.58
C ALA A 122 -7.08 -5.08 -7.24
N MET A 123 -7.01 -4.54 -6.02
CA MET A 123 -7.91 -3.47 -5.54
C MET A 123 -7.57 -2.09 -6.11
N GLY A 124 -6.40 -1.93 -6.70
CA GLY A 124 -5.88 -0.65 -7.18
C GLY A 124 -4.37 -0.58 -7.01
N ILE A 125 -3.84 0.63 -6.80
CA ILE A 125 -2.41 0.91 -6.62
C ILE A 125 -2.11 1.26 -5.17
N GLY A 126 -1.18 0.51 -4.56
CA GLY A 126 -0.63 0.84 -3.24
C GLY A 126 0.80 1.37 -3.34
N SER A 127 1.09 2.47 -2.67
CA SER A 127 2.43 3.05 -2.66
C SER A 127 2.98 3.23 -1.25
N SER A 128 4.31 3.25 -1.16
CA SER A 128 5.04 3.60 0.05
C SER A 128 6.21 4.49 -0.33
N LEU A 129 6.03 5.80 -0.13
CA LEU A 129 6.88 6.82 -0.73
C LEU A 129 8.06 7.27 0.15
N ILE A 130 8.35 6.50 1.21
CA ILE A 130 9.53 6.69 2.06
C ILE A 130 10.59 5.61 1.87
N TYR A 131 10.28 4.56 1.10
CA TYR A 131 11.18 3.43 0.88
C TYR A 131 11.62 3.35 -0.58
N ALA A 132 12.91 3.06 -0.81
CA ALA A 132 13.41 2.79 -2.16
C ALA A 132 12.87 1.46 -2.72
N PRO A 133 12.53 1.39 -4.00
CA PRO A 133 12.59 2.46 -5.00
C PRO A 133 11.27 3.26 -5.14
N GLY A 134 10.32 3.09 -4.22
CA GLY A 134 9.03 3.77 -4.26
C GLY A 134 9.15 5.30 -4.15
N ASP A 135 10.12 5.79 -3.36
CA ASP A 135 10.37 7.23 -3.20
C ASP A 135 10.97 7.89 -4.45
N TYR A 136 11.54 7.10 -5.38
CA TYR A 136 12.04 7.60 -6.67
C TYR A 136 10.92 7.87 -7.69
N ALA A 137 9.72 7.32 -7.43
CA ALA A 137 8.58 7.57 -8.29
C ALA A 137 8.17 9.04 -8.22
N SER A 138 8.06 9.69 -9.37
CA SER A 138 7.49 11.03 -9.46
C SER A 138 5.97 11.00 -9.26
N THR A 139 5.39 12.12 -8.85
CA THR A 139 3.93 12.24 -8.76
C THR A 139 3.25 11.92 -10.10
N ASN A 140 3.87 12.30 -11.22
CA ASN A 140 3.35 11.97 -12.55
C ASN A 140 3.36 10.48 -12.85
N GLU A 141 4.40 9.74 -12.43
CA GLU A 141 4.44 8.28 -12.54
C GLU A 141 3.25 7.66 -11.79
N LEU A 142 3.01 8.10 -10.57
CA LEU A 142 1.89 7.61 -9.75
C LEU A 142 0.53 7.96 -10.35
N ILE A 143 0.37 9.16 -10.92
CA ILE A 143 -0.84 9.55 -11.65
C ILE A 143 -1.09 8.62 -12.83
N GLU A 144 -0.09 8.36 -13.65
CA GLU A 144 -0.25 7.53 -14.86
C GLU A 144 -0.57 6.06 -14.51
N LEU A 145 0.02 5.51 -13.45
CA LEU A 145 -0.34 4.18 -12.95
C LEU A 145 -1.77 4.16 -12.38
N SER A 146 -2.13 5.20 -11.63
CA SER A 146 -3.45 5.33 -11.02
C SER A 146 -4.56 5.50 -12.07
N LYS A 147 -4.32 6.22 -13.18
CA LYS A 147 -5.25 6.27 -14.31
C LYS A 147 -5.56 4.88 -14.86
N SER A 148 -4.52 4.04 -15.00
CA SER A 148 -4.72 2.67 -15.48
C SER A 148 -5.52 1.80 -14.49
N ALA A 149 -5.42 2.06 -13.19
CA ALA A 149 -6.24 1.39 -12.18
C ALA A 149 -7.68 1.94 -12.15
N SER A 150 -7.85 3.25 -12.29
CA SER A 150 -9.15 3.93 -12.34
C SER A 150 -10.04 3.40 -13.47
N GLU A 151 -9.48 3.15 -14.64
CA GLU A 151 -10.18 2.53 -15.79
C GLU A 151 -10.82 1.17 -15.46
N HIS A 152 -10.38 0.53 -14.37
CA HIS A 152 -10.86 -0.77 -13.90
C HIS A 152 -11.59 -0.68 -12.54
N GLY A 153 -11.96 0.52 -12.11
CA GLY A 153 -12.67 0.74 -10.85
C GLY A 153 -11.81 0.55 -9.59
N GLY A 154 -10.48 0.68 -9.73
CA GLY A 154 -9.55 0.60 -8.60
C GLY A 154 -9.49 1.87 -7.77
N MET A 155 -8.71 1.82 -6.68
CA MET A 155 -8.40 2.96 -5.83
C MET A 155 -6.88 3.13 -5.65
N TYR A 156 -6.45 4.30 -5.19
CA TYR A 156 -5.08 4.59 -4.82
C TYR A 156 -4.94 4.63 -3.31
N ILE A 157 -3.93 3.97 -2.75
CA ILE A 157 -3.64 4.04 -1.31
C ILE A 157 -2.16 4.28 -1.08
N SER A 158 -1.81 5.11 -0.09
CA SER A 158 -0.42 5.55 0.08
C SER A 158 0.03 5.71 1.52
N HIS A 159 1.18 5.08 1.84
CA HIS A 159 2.08 5.63 2.83
C HIS A 159 2.71 6.89 2.25
N MET A 160 2.28 8.03 2.74
CA MET A 160 2.67 9.34 2.22
C MET A 160 4.19 9.54 2.18
N ARG A 161 4.65 10.36 1.25
CA ARG A 161 6.08 10.69 1.07
C ARG A 161 6.73 11.29 2.32
N ASN A 162 5.95 11.92 3.17
CA ASN A 162 6.41 12.44 4.46
C ASN A 162 5.25 12.59 5.43
N GLU A 163 5.44 12.12 6.65
CA GLU A 163 4.45 12.23 7.74
C GLU A 163 4.87 13.26 8.79
N GLY A 164 5.92 14.02 8.55
CA GLY A 164 6.50 14.97 9.49
C GLY A 164 6.62 16.37 8.93
N LYS A 165 7.84 16.79 8.60
CA LYS A 165 8.14 18.19 8.22
C LYS A 165 7.33 18.67 7.03
N THR A 166 7.16 17.83 6.01
CA THR A 166 6.44 18.15 4.76
C THR A 166 5.16 17.30 4.62
N LEU A 167 4.44 17.10 5.74
CA LEU A 167 3.19 16.35 5.79
C LEU A 167 2.11 16.95 4.88
N LEU A 168 1.98 18.28 4.85
CA LEU A 168 0.95 18.95 4.06
C LEU A 168 1.22 18.88 2.57
N GLU A 169 2.49 18.95 2.17
CA GLU A 169 2.92 18.72 0.79
C GLU A 169 2.65 17.29 0.36
N ALA A 170 2.91 16.31 1.23
CA ALA A 170 2.64 14.91 0.96
C ALA A 170 1.13 14.62 0.86
N LEU A 171 0.30 15.26 1.68
CA LEU A 171 -1.15 15.22 1.53
C LEU A 171 -1.58 15.82 0.19
N GLN A 172 -1.02 16.97 -0.20
CA GLN A 172 -1.33 17.60 -1.48
C GLN A 172 -0.96 16.70 -2.67
N GLU A 173 0.11 15.90 -2.56
CA GLU A 173 0.47 14.89 -3.58
C GLU A 173 -0.64 13.85 -3.76
N ILE A 174 -1.18 13.28 -2.66
CA ILE A 174 -2.30 12.33 -2.74
C ILE A 174 -3.53 12.98 -3.37
N ILE A 175 -3.88 14.19 -2.94
CA ILE A 175 -5.02 14.94 -3.50
C ILE A 175 -4.83 15.17 -5.00
N THR A 176 -3.61 15.48 -5.43
CA THR A 176 -3.28 15.67 -6.85
C THR A 176 -3.46 14.37 -7.63
N ILE A 177 -2.94 13.24 -7.09
CA ILE A 177 -3.09 11.93 -7.73
C ILE A 177 -4.57 11.55 -7.84
N ALA A 178 -5.34 11.69 -6.75
CA ALA A 178 -6.76 11.38 -6.75
C ALA A 178 -7.54 12.19 -7.80
N ARG A 179 -7.25 13.49 -7.92
CA ARG A 179 -7.90 14.40 -8.86
C ARG A 179 -7.50 14.14 -10.30
N GLU A 180 -6.19 14.02 -10.58
CA GLU A 180 -5.68 13.90 -11.94
C GLU A 180 -5.90 12.50 -12.55
N ALA A 181 -6.02 11.48 -11.69
CA ALA A 181 -6.32 10.11 -12.12
C ALA A 181 -7.81 9.76 -12.04
N ASP A 182 -8.65 10.67 -11.52
CA ASP A 182 -10.07 10.44 -11.27
C ASP A 182 -10.30 9.11 -10.51
N ILE A 183 -9.68 9.00 -9.32
CA ILE A 183 -9.60 7.76 -8.56
C ILE A 183 -9.86 8.01 -7.07
N PRO A 184 -10.66 7.18 -6.37
CA PRO A 184 -10.72 7.20 -4.91
C PRO A 184 -9.33 7.00 -4.30
N ALA A 185 -9.03 7.71 -3.22
CA ALA A 185 -7.75 7.58 -2.55
C ALA A 185 -7.89 7.33 -1.05
N GLU A 186 -6.90 6.64 -0.48
CA GLU A 186 -6.80 6.42 0.96
C GLU A 186 -5.40 6.73 1.49
N ILE A 187 -5.34 7.27 2.69
CA ILE A 187 -4.11 7.59 3.39
C ILE A 187 -3.85 6.47 4.40
N TYR A 188 -2.79 5.67 4.19
CA TYR A 188 -2.37 4.69 5.18
C TYR A 188 -1.99 5.36 6.50
N HIS A 189 -2.44 4.79 7.62
CA HIS A 189 -2.02 5.08 9.00
C HIS A 189 -1.79 6.58 9.25
N LEU A 190 -2.80 7.40 8.91
CA LEU A 190 -2.73 8.86 9.01
C LEU A 190 -2.21 9.32 10.38
N LYS A 191 -1.10 10.02 10.38
CA LYS A 191 -0.49 10.60 11.57
C LYS A 191 0.39 11.79 11.25
N ALA A 192 0.55 12.68 12.23
CA ALA A 192 1.59 13.70 12.23
C ALA A 192 2.77 13.19 13.08
N SER A 193 3.81 12.69 12.44
CA SER A 193 4.97 12.09 13.10
C SER A 193 5.80 13.11 13.86
N ARG A 194 6.12 12.80 15.14
CA ARG A 194 6.90 13.60 16.08
C ARG A 194 6.18 14.88 16.54
N GLU A 195 6.36 15.18 17.82
CA GLU A 195 5.71 16.29 18.52
C GLU A 195 5.75 17.65 17.78
N PRO A 196 6.87 18.09 17.17
CA PRO A 196 6.91 19.36 16.44
C PRO A 196 5.96 19.44 15.24
N ASN A 197 5.32 18.36 14.83
CA ASN A 197 4.41 18.31 13.69
C ASN A 197 2.94 18.09 14.09
N TRP A 198 2.63 17.78 15.35
CA TRP A 198 1.28 17.42 15.77
C TRP A 198 0.24 18.48 15.45
N TYR A 199 0.60 19.76 15.51
CA TYR A 199 -0.30 20.87 15.16
C TYR A 199 -0.81 20.83 13.71
N LYS A 200 -0.13 20.10 12.82
CA LYS A 200 -0.54 19.97 11.40
C LYS A 200 -1.74 19.05 11.21
N LEU A 201 -2.06 18.19 12.21
CA LEU A 201 -3.14 17.22 12.04
C LEU A 201 -4.49 17.89 11.81
N ASP A 202 -4.77 18.98 12.51
CA ASP A 202 -6.02 19.74 12.33
C ASP A 202 -6.12 20.31 10.91
N GLU A 203 -5.00 20.78 10.35
CA GLU A 203 -4.95 21.28 8.98
C GLU A 203 -5.11 20.15 7.94
N VAL A 204 -4.51 18.98 8.21
CA VAL A 204 -4.70 17.76 7.39
C VAL A 204 -6.18 17.37 7.35
N ILE A 205 -6.83 17.26 8.51
CA ILE A 205 -8.25 16.91 8.61
C ILE A 205 -9.09 17.92 7.86
N LYS A 206 -8.89 19.20 8.13
CA LYS A 206 -9.59 20.30 7.43
C LYS A 206 -9.44 20.18 5.91
N ARG A 207 -8.22 19.95 5.42
CA ARG A 207 -7.95 19.85 3.99
C ARG A 207 -8.61 18.65 3.35
N VAL A 208 -8.62 17.49 4.04
CA VAL A 208 -9.33 16.29 3.58
C VAL A 208 -10.84 16.56 3.50
N GLU A 209 -11.43 17.18 4.53
CA GLU A 209 -12.86 17.53 4.54
C GLU A 209 -13.22 18.51 3.42
N GLU A 210 -12.37 19.51 3.16
CA GLU A 210 -12.55 20.45 2.05
C GLU A 210 -12.64 19.71 0.70
N VAL A 211 -11.64 18.87 0.36
CA VAL A 211 -11.64 18.18 -0.93
C VAL A 211 -12.75 17.12 -1.03
N ARG A 212 -13.17 16.54 0.07
CA ARG A 212 -14.36 15.66 0.11
C ARG A 212 -15.62 16.47 -0.20
N SER A 213 -15.74 17.71 0.28
CA SER A 213 -16.86 18.60 -0.06
C SER A 213 -16.86 19.03 -1.53
N GLU A 214 -15.71 18.98 -2.20
CA GLU A 214 -15.54 19.18 -3.64
C GLU A 214 -15.89 17.92 -4.48
N GLY A 215 -16.16 16.78 -3.82
CA GLY A 215 -16.55 15.52 -4.45
C GLY A 215 -15.41 14.51 -4.61
N LEU A 216 -14.19 14.77 -4.10
CA LEU A 216 -13.15 13.75 -4.08
C LEU A 216 -13.43 12.71 -2.99
N GLU A 217 -13.27 11.44 -3.35
CA GLU A 217 -13.33 10.33 -2.40
C GLU A 217 -11.95 10.10 -1.78
N ILE A 218 -11.72 10.68 -0.59
CA ILE A 218 -10.50 10.47 0.20
C ILE A 218 -10.85 9.95 1.58
N THR A 219 -10.24 8.83 1.96
CA THR A 219 -10.36 8.19 3.27
C THR A 219 -8.98 8.05 3.93
N ALA A 220 -8.96 7.60 5.17
CA ALA A 220 -7.74 7.30 5.89
C ALA A 220 -7.97 6.17 6.89
N ASP A 221 -6.97 5.34 7.11
CA ASP A 221 -6.92 4.37 8.20
C ASP A 221 -5.96 4.82 9.31
N ILE A 222 -5.97 4.12 10.44
CA ILE A 222 -5.08 4.33 11.57
C ILE A 222 -4.94 3.05 12.37
N TYR A 223 -3.79 2.83 12.95
CA TYR A 223 -3.57 1.80 13.96
C TYR A 223 -3.84 2.35 15.37
N THR A 224 -4.14 1.47 16.31
CA THR A 224 -4.55 1.81 17.69
C THR A 224 -3.38 1.86 18.67
N TYR A 225 -2.15 2.01 18.22
CA TYR A 225 -0.93 2.08 19.03
C TYR A 225 -0.41 3.52 19.12
N ASN A 226 0.20 3.86 20.24
CA ASN A 226 0.86 5.16 20.44
C ASN A 226 2.35 5.16 20.01
N ALA A 227 2.77 4.13 19.31
CA ALA A 227 4.11 3.97 18.74
C ALA A 227 4.02 3.42 17.33
N SER A 228 5.03 3.69 16.50
CA SER A 228 5.18 3.13 15.17
C SER A 228 6.41 2.23 15.08
N SER A 229 6.41 1.32 14.12
CA SER A 229 7.52 0.42 13.86
C SER A 229 7.83 0.40 12.36
N THR A 230 9.12 0.31 12.02
CA THR A 230 9.57 0.10 10.65
C THR A 230 10.88 -0.67 10.63
N GLY A 231 11.25 -1.19 9.46
CA GLY A 231 12.55 -1.82 9.27
C GLY A 231 13.69 -0.80 9.31
N LEU A 232 14.91 -1.26 9.64
CA LEU A 232 16.11 -0.41 9.71
C LEU A 232 16.38 0.36 8.41
N THR A 233 15.94 -0.17 7.27
CA THR A 233 16.02 0.48 5.96
C THR A 233 15.28 1.82 5.91
N GLY A 234 14.21 1.99 6.69
CA GLY A 234 13.43 3.23 6.76
C GLY A 234 14.19 4.43 7.36
N VAL A 235 15.32 4.20 8.04
CA VAL A 235 16.16 5.28 8.58
C VAL A 235 17.40 5.56 7.72
N ILE A 236 17.63 4.76 6.69
CA ILE A 236 18.75 4.93 5.76
C ILE A 236 18.28 5.81 4.60
N PRO A 237 19.01 6.90 4.29
CA PRO A 237 18.67 7.74 3.14
C PRO A 237 18.51 6.92 1.86
N THR A 238 17.45 7.19 1.11
CA THR A 238 17.07 6.37 -0.05
C THR A 238 18.12 6.39 -1.16
N TRP A 239 18.88 7.51 -1.33
CA TRP A 239 19.99 7.57 -2.26
C TRP A 239 21.09 6.53 -1.99
N VAL A 240 21.26 6.10 -0.72
CA VAL A 240 22.19 5.01 -0.36
C VAL A 240 21.74 3.68 -0.95
N GLN A 241 20.44 3.49 -1.11
CA GLN A 241 19.81 2.26 -1.56
C GLN A 241 19.70 2.16 -3.09
N GLU A 242 20.05 3.24 -3.82
CA GLU A 242 20.05 3.27 -5.28
C GLU A 242 20.91 2.15 -5.88
N GLY A 243 20.43 1.51 -6.95
CA GLY A 243 21.07 0.37 -7.59
C GLY A 243 20.88 -0.96 -6.87
N GLY A 244 20.06 -0.98 -5.80
CA GLY A 244 19.67 -2.19 -5.08
C GLY A 244 20.68 -2.63 -4.01
N ARG A 245 20.44 -3.82 -3.45
CA ARG A 245 21.11 -4.30 -2.23
C ARG A 245 22.63 -4.37 -2.32
N GLU A 246 23.18 -4.84 -3.43
CA GLU A 246 24.64 -4.96 -3.58
C GLU A 246 25.32 -3.58 -3.63
N ALA A 247 24.75 -2.66 -4.41
CA ALA A 247 25.24 -1.29 -4.49
C ALA A 247 25.16 -0.59 -3.12
N TRP A 248 24.09 -0.77 -2.40
CA TRP A 248 23.88 -0.27 -1.05
C TRP A 248 24.95 -0.82 -0.08
N ILE A 249 25.14 -2.15 -0.01
CA ILE A 249 26.16 -2.76 0.85
C ILE A 249 27.55 -2.18 0.55
N ASN A 250 27.85 -1.95 -0.71
CA ASN A 250 29.14 -1.38 -1.11
C ASN A 250 29.31 0.09 -0.72
N ARG A 251 28.21 0.89 -0.70
CA ARG A 251 28.27 2.27 -0.21
C ARG A 251 28.39 2.38 1.31
N MET A 252 28.01 1.36 2.05
CA MET A 252 28.08 1.33 3.52
C MET A 252 29.42 0.77 4.06
N LYS A 253 30.28 0.22 3.23
CA LYS A 253 31.64 -0.22 3.58
C LYS A 253 32.62 0.94 3.54
#